data_b87c4c87ab7f73524fdafcc858199b0b
#
_entry.id   b87c4c87ab7f73524fdafcc858199b0b
#
_cell.length_a   1.000
_cell.length_b   1.000
_cell.length_c   1.000
_cell.angle_alpha   90.00
_cell.angle_beta   90.00
_cell.angle_gamma   90.00
#
_symmetry.space_group_name_H-M   'P 1'
#
loop_
_entity.id
_entity.type
_entity.pdbx_description
1 polymer ?
#
loop_
_entity_poly.entity_id
_entity_poly.type
_entity_poly.pdbx_seq_one_letter_code
_entity_poly.pdbx_strand_id
1 'polypeptide(L)'
;MFSYVQPDAWVCLRLPSDTLKVVQVTPNTTISLGKYGVFQSNLILGRPYHLTYEIQDRKEGSAPSLRVVPASEIHADTIAEEEAAANPTSDSITLGGDGVQFELVSETGEVVMRSNRETIDDAARQTMTMEEIEILKRDGTDAGKDLIAKLMLSHTALDEKTAFSLAKYKLLKTKKYLRQFTILPLDVPMLTHWLVDQKDAARILEIRNEVLALVGCWANVHFSGDPYGLPSPALTPTLPGHGRWLVVDEIGGLLVASMAEKMGILHAPPPSAKPPTPAATATSKDADEDDESSPHDYLSRPPSGSNTITLIHANAQPNMSLLKYFDHNPETPSPSHPLTTHLHTISWLQLLDPTADTTYSTPLPSLSPAELATLKSGKRGQYYKKRRRLARVSAIVDSTRAGSFDGLVIAAYMDPLTILPHLVPLLRGGAPVAIYSPNVEPLTRLADCYSTSRRAAFVAAPPAEGDLTNWPGNEDFPLNPTLLLGVGVQTSRVREWQVLPGRTHPLMTSRGGAEGYVFTGTRVIPVEGKVEARGNYKRRKTDGAKSGEGSTAQTPAVQTPNVIEQNIDDVVMGQDVDI
;
A
#
# COMPACT_ATOMS: atom_id res chain seq x y z
N MET A 1 -11.77 -0.01 10.08
CA MET A 1 -10.71 0.36 11.08
C MET A 1 -11.38 0.91 12.32
N PHE A 2 -10.92 0.56 13.50
CA PHE A 2 -11.47 1.08 14.76
C PHE A 2 -10.97 2.51 15.01
N SER A 3 -11.86 3.36 15.51
CA SER A 3 -11.52 4.75 15.88
C SER A 3 -10.77 4.85 17.21
N TYR A 4 -10.78 3.76 18.00
CA TYR A 4 -10.22 3.69 19.35
C TYR A 4 -9.27 2.50 19.47
N VAL A 5 -8.27 2.63 20.31
CA VAL A 5 -7.30 1.58 20.61
C VAL A 5 -8.00 0.39 21.30
N GLN A 6 -8.01 -0.76 20.64
CA GLN A 6 -8.60 -1.99 21.17
C GLN A 6 -7.57 -2.80 21.98
N PRO A 7 -8.03 -3.65 22.93
CA PRO A 7 -7.17 -4.66 23.53
C PRO A 7 -6.53 -5.55 22.46
N ASP A 8 -5.27 -5.91 22.65
CA ASP A 8 -4.44 -6.75 21.79
C ASP A 8 -4.21 -6.22 20.37
N ALA A 9 -4.73 -5.03 20.04
CA ALA A 9 -4.49 -4.40 18.75
C ALA A 9 -3.02 -3.99 18.58
N TRP A 10 -2.53 -4.08 17.36
CA TRP A 10 -1.25 -3.52 16.97
C TRP A 10 -1.39 -2.03 16.67
N VAL A 11 -0.51 -1.22 17.27
CA VAL A 11 -0.49 0.23 17.10
C VAL A 11 0.91 0.71 16.75
N CYS A 12 0.99 1.86 16.12
CA CYS A 12 2.25 2.54 15.84
C CYS A 12 2.41 3.75 16.78
N LEU A 13 3.50 3.78 17.54
CA LEU A 13 3.87 4.89 18.40
C LEU A 13 4.93 5.74 17.70
N ARG A 14 4.59 6.98 17.34
CA ARG A 14 5.55 7.95 16.80
C ARG A 14 6.21 8.70 17.93
N LEU A 15 7.52 8.57 18.01
CA LEU A 15 8.37 9.22 19.00
C LEU A 15 8.81 10.62 18.54
N PRO A 16 9.29 11.49 19.42
CA PRO A 16 9.77 12.83 19.05
C PRO A 16 10.93 12.83 18.05
N SER A 17 11.67 11.72 17.99
CA SER A 17 12.74 11.50 16.99
C SER A 17 12.22 11.11 15.60
N ASP A 18 10.92 11.13 15.37
CA ASP A 18 10.23 10.60 14.20
C ASP A 18 10.39 9.08 14.02
N THR A 19 10.96 8.41 15.05
CA THR A 19 11.06 6.95 15.05
C THR A 19 9.70 6.35 15.33
N LEU A 20 9.32 5.38 14.53
CA LEU A 20 8.09 4.61 14.66
C LEU A 20 8.35 3.34 15.46
N LYS A 21 7.55 3.07 16.47
CA LYS A 21 7.60 1.85 17.25
C LYS A 21 6.28 1.11 17.16
N VAL A 22 6.27 -0.04 16.51
CA VAL A 22 5.10 -0.90 16.42
C VAL A 22 5.06 -1.81 17.65
N VAL A 23 3.94 -1.79 18.36
CA VAL A 23 3.70 -2.57 19.58
C VAL A 23 2.30 -3.16 19.59
N GLN A 24 2.13 -4.31 20.22
CA GLN A 24 0.81 -4.85 20.54
C GLN A 24 0.37 -4.33 21.92
N VAL A 25 -0.85 -3.84 22.02
CA VAL A 25 -1.40 -3.25 23.25
C VAL A 25 -2.09 -4.33 24.07
N THR A 26 -1.29 -5.19 24.69
CA THR A 26 -1.83 -6.21 25.59
C THR A 26 -2.24 -5.59 26.92
N PRO A 27 -3.47 -5.81 27.43
CA PRO A 27 -3.91 -5.28 28.71
C PRO A 27 -2.98 -5.67 29.87
N ASN A 28 -2.88 -4.78 30.86
CA ASN A 28 -2.08 -4.97 32.09
C ASN A 28 -0.57 -5.18 31.85
N THR A 29 -0.05 -4.69 30.72
CA THR A 29 1.39 -4.72 30.41
C THR A 29 2.01 -3.35 30.45
N THR A 30 3.33 -3.30 30.59
CA THR A 30 4.10 -2.05 30.54
C THR A 30 4.75 -1.90 29.16
N ILE A 31 4.52 -0.74 28.54
CA ILE A 31 5.12 -0.39 27.26
C ILE A 31 6.33 0.52 27.52
N SER A 32 7.51 0.11 27.04
CA SER A 32 8.74 0.88 27.17
C SER A 32 9.02 1.67 25.88
N LEU A 33 9.28 2.95 25.99
CA LEU A 33 9.73 3.82 24.90
C LEU A 33 11.25 4.10 24.93
N GLY A 34 12.00 3.26 25.62
CA GLY A 34 13.45 3.42 25.78
C GLY A 34 13.77 4.70 26.58
N LYS A 35 14.59 5.58 26.00
CA LYS A 35 15.01 6.85 26.64
C LYS A 35 13.85 7.80 26.98
N TYR A 36 12.68 7.63 26.38
CA TYR A 36 11.52 8.51 26.60
C TYR A 36 10.64 8.08 27.78
N GLY A 37 10.91 6.90 28.36
CA GLY A 37 10.20 6.40 29.53
C GLY A 37 9.36 5.16 29.30
N VAL A 38 8.52 4.85 30.28
CA VAL A 38 7.64 3.68 30.28
C VAL A 38 6.24 4.08 30.76
N PHE A 39 5.21 3.39 30.28
CA PHE A 39 3.84 3.62 30.71
C PHE A 39 3.03 2.31 30.68
N GLN A 40 1.88 2.31 31.38
CA GLN A 40 0.97 1.17 31.43
C GLN A 40 0.07 1.16 30.18
N SER A 41 -0.07 0.01 29.52
CA SER A 41 -0.92 -0.14 28.33
C SER A 41 -2.37 0.26 28.56
N ASN A 42 -2.90 0.05 29.76
CA ASN A 42 -4.27 0.39 30.14
C ASN A 42 -4.59 1.89 30.01
N LEU A 43 -3.57 2.77 30.08
CA LEU A 43 -3.77 4.22 29.96
C LEU A 43 -4.16 4.68 28.55
N ILE A 44 -3.92 3.85 27.54
CA ILE A 44 -4.23 4.14 26.14
C ILE A 44 -5.39 3.33 25.59
N LEU A 45 -5.81 2.27 26.26
CA LEU A 45 -6.95 1.45 25.86
C LEU A 45 -8.25 2.27 25.83
N GLY A 46 -9.05 2.08 24.78
CA GLY A 46 -10.30 2.82 24.58
C GLY A 46 -10.12 4.32 24.27
N ARG A 47 -8.89 4.78 24.06
CA ARG A 47 -8.60 6.16 23.66
C ARG A 47 -8.58 6.29 22.12
N PRO A 48 -8.96 7.45 21.59
CA PRO A 48 -8.85 7.73 20.15
C PRO A 48 -7.41 7.64 19.66
N TYR A 49 -7.23 7.25 18.41
CA TYR A 49 -5.96 7.41 17.70
C TYR A 49 -5.64 8.89 17.45
N HIS A 50 -4.42 9.16 17.05
CA HIS A 50 -3.87 10.49 16.73
C HIS A 50 -3.72 11.43 17.93
N LEU A 51 -3.93 10.94 19.15
CA LEU A 51 -3.62 11.71 20.35
C LEU A 51 -2.13 11.66 20.66
N THR A 52 -1.58 12.80 21.04
CA THR A 52 -0.23 12.94 21.57
C THR A 52 -0.28 12.91 23.09
N TYR A 53 0.56 12.07 23.67
CA TYR A 53 0.66 11.87 25.12
C TYR A 53 2.02 12.32 25.60
N GLU A 54 2.03 12.90 26.79
CA GLU A 54 3.20 13.25 27.57
C GLU A 54 3.31 12.32 28.77
N ILE A 55 4.49 11.73 28.96
CA ILE A 55 4.75 10.87 30.10
C ILE A 55 5.11 11.76 31.29
N GLN A 56 4.24 11.81 32.29
CA GLN A 56 4.47 12.54 33.51
C GLN A 56 5.40 11.77 34.44
N ASP A 57 6.23 12.53 35.16
CA ASP A 57 7.16 11.95 36.12
C ASP A 57 6.45 11.32 37.31
N ARG A 58 7.06 10.28 37.84
CA ARG A 58 6.59 9.63 39.07
C ARG A 58 6.68 10.62 40.24
N LYS A 59 5.55 10.99 40.80
CA LYS A 59 5.55 11.43 42.22
C LYS A 59 5.82 10.20 43.05
N GLU A 60 6.63 10.31 44.12
CA GLU A 60 6.99 9.20 44.99
C GLU A 60 5.74 8.37 45.36
N GLY A 61 5.75 7.07 45.07
CA GLY A 61 4.63 6.14 45.33
C GLY A 61 3.50 6.10 44.31
N SER A 62 3.52 6.88 43.24
CA SER A 62 2.47 6.93 42.22
C SER A 62 2.86 6.15 40.95
N ALA A 63 1.87 5.53 40.28
CA ALA A 63 2.06 4.91 38.97
C ALA A 63 2.35 5.98 37.90
N PRO A 64 3.11 5.67 36.83
CA PRO A 64 3.32 6.61 35.72
C PRO A 64 1.97 7.01 35.12
N SER A 65 1.75 8.32 34.97
CA SER A 65 0.54 8.87 34.36
C SER A 65 0.81 9.45 32.98
N LEU A 66 -0.22 9.52 32.15
CA LEU A 66 -0.17 10.12 30.82
C LEU A 66 -1.08 11.36 30.80
N ARG A 67 -0.55 12.47 30.30
CA ARG A 67 -1.31 13.68 29.99
C ARG A 67 -1.53 13.74 28.47
N VAL A 68 -2.73 14.01 28.03
CA VAL A 68 -2.99 14.34 26.62
C VAL A 68 -2.51 15.76 26.36
N VAL A 69 -1.68 15.92 25.33
CA VAL A 69 -1.18 17.22 24.91
C VAL A 69 -2.18 17.83 23.93
N PRO A 70 -2.75 19.01 24.22
CA PRO A 70 -3.69 19.66 23.32
C PRO A 70 -3.01 20.16 22.05
N ALA A 71 -3.76 20.26 20.95
CA ALA A 71 -3.23 20.72 19.67
C ALA A 71 -2.64 22.14 19.74
N SER A 72 -3.24 23.03 20.53
CA SER A 72 -2.71 24.38 20.78
C SER A 72 -1.31 24.40 21.38
N GLU A 73 -0.98 23.41 22.23
CA GLU A 73 0.36 23.31 22.82
C GLU A 73 1.36 22.70 21.82
N ILE A 74 0.91 21.76 20.99
CA ILE A 74 1.75 21.14 19.95
C ILE A 74 2.15 22.17 18.89
N HIS A 75 1.23 23.07 18.54
CA HIS A 75 1.40 24.07 17.50
C HIS A 75 1.65 25.48 18.05
N ALA A 76 2.00 25.62 19.33
CA ALA A 76 2.21 26.92 19.96
C ALA A 76 3.24 27.78 19.21
N ASP A 77 4.32 27.18 18.73
CA ASP A 77 5.36 27.90 17.99
C ASP A 77 4.85 28.41 16.64
N THR A 78 4.09 27.59 15.88
CA THR A 78 3.49 27.99 14.60
C THR A 78 2.43 29.07 14.77
N ILE A 79 1.62 28.96 15.80
CA ILE A 79 0.61 29.98 16.13
C ILE A 79 1.27 31.32 16.48
N ALA A 80 2.33 31.28 17.28
CA ALA A 80 3.07 32.47 17.63
C ALA A 80 3.77 33.13 16.43
N GLU A 81 4.28 32.32 15.47
CA GLU A 81 4.84 32.83 14.22
C GLU A 81 3.77 33.46 13.32
N GLU A 82 2.57 32.85 13.23
CA GLU A 82 1.44 33.39 12.47
C GLU A 82 0.89 34.69 13.10
N GLU A 83 0.80 34.76 14.44
CA GLU A 83 0.39 35.96 15.15
C GLU A 83 1.42 37.10 15.00
N ALA A 84 2.71 36.78 15.02
CA ALA A 84 3.77 37.76 14.78
C ALA A 84 3.75 38.27 13.32
N ALA A 85 3.44 37.40 12.36
CA ALA A 85 3.29 37.79 10.95
C ALA A 85 2.02 38.60 10.69
N ALA A 86 0.94 38.38 11.45
CA ALA A 86 -0.32 39.11 11.32
C ALA A 86 -0.26 40.51 11.95
N ASN A 87 0.63 40.72 12.94
CA ASN A 87 0.86 42.00 13.61
C ASN A 87 2.34 42.40 13.50
N PRO A 88 2.81 42.84 12.32
CA PRO A 88 4.19 43.29 12.18
C PRO A 88 4.41 44.57 12.99
N THR A 89 5.01 44.45 14.17
CA THR A 89 5.61 45.58 14.84
C THR A 89 6.76 46.07 13.96
N SER A 90 6.97 47.39 13.93
CA SER A 90 7.87 48.09 13.01
C SER A 90 9.36 47.64 12.97
N ASP A 91 9.71 46.65 13.76
CA ASP A 91 11.04 46.02 13.82
C ASP A 91 11.13 44.62 13.16
N SER A 92 10.08 44.15 12.48
CA SER A 92 10.13 42.87 11.77
C SER A 92 10.89 43.02 10.45
N ILE A 93 12.12 42.64 10.46
CA ILE A 93 12.98 42.51 9.26
C ILE A 93 12.41 41.40 8.37
N THR A 94 12.00 41.76 7.16
CA THR A 94 11.54 40.82 6.13
C THR A 94 12.70 39.91 5.74
N LEU A 95 12.59 38.61 6.07
CA LEU A 95 13.55 37.60 5.65
C LEU A 95 13.48 37.40 4.16
N GLY A 96 14.53 37.78 3.45
CA GLY A 96 14.71 37.45 2.04
C GLY A 96 14.85 35.92 1.84
N GLY A 97 14.22 35.38 0.79
CA GLY A 97 14.02 33.93 0.52
C GLY A 97 15.27 33.10 0.25
N ASP A 98 16.48 33.51 0.56
CA ASP A 98 17.73 32.80 0.25
C ASP A 98 18.55 32.39 1.50
N GLY A 99 17.95 32.42 2.67
CA GLY A 99 18.61 31.95 3.91
C GLY A 99 19.79 32.82 4.37
N VAL A 100 19.97 33.97 3.78
CA VAL A 100 20.94 35.00 4.16
C VAL A 100 20.18 36.09 4.89
N GLN A 101 20.45 36.25 6.16
CA GLN A 101 19.98 37.43 6.92
C GLN A 101 20.81 38.60 6.45
N PHE A 102 20.20 39.53 5.73
CA PHE A 102 20.81 40.85 5.49
C PHE A 102 20.44 41.75 6.68
N GLU A 103 21.37 42.06 7.53
CA GLU A 103 21.23 43.23 8.43
C GLU A 103 21.37 44.47 7.59
N LEU A 104 20.35 45.29 7.58
CA LEU A 104 20.39 46.61 6.97
C LEU A 104 21.52 47.45 7.56
N VAL A 105 22.32 47.87 6.65
CA VAL A 105 23.30 48.95 6.64
C VAL A 105 23.42 49.72 7.93
N SER A 106 24.58 49.61 8.58
CA SER A 106 25.01 50.60 9.58
C SER A 106 25.10 51.97 8.88
N GLU A 107 25.07 53.04 9.63
CA GLU A 107 25.21 54.42 9.13
C GLU A 107 26.47 54.66 8.25
N THR A 108 27.34 53.65 8.14
CA THR A 108 28.57 53.66 7.34
C THR A 108 28.45 52.94 5.99
N GLY A 109 27.29 52.36 5.68
CA GLY A 109 27.05 51.75 4.33
C GLY A 109 27.63 50.37 4.11
N GLU A 110 28.14 49.66 5.14
CA GLU A 110 28.62 48.29 5.00
C GLU A 110 27.48 47.29 5.25
N VAL A 111 27.28 46.38 4.28
CA VAL A 111 26.37 45.27 4.38
C VAL A 111 27.08 44.13 5.12
N VAL A 112 26.71 43.90 6.37
CA VAL A 112 27.23 42.76 7.16
C VAL A 112 26.45 41.52 6.81
N MET A 113 27.01 40.65 5.96
CA MET A 113 26.49 39.31 5.70
C MET A 113 26.80 38.41 6.91
N ARG A 114 25.78 38.03 7.69
CA ARG A 114 25.95 36.97 8.69
C ARG A 114 25.92 35.60 8.01
N SER A 115 27.07 34.99 7.88
CA SER A 115 27.21 33.62 7.38
C SER A 115 27.46 32.67 8.57
N ASN A 116 26.70 31.58 8.67
CA ASN A 116 26.94 30.52 9.68
C ASN A 116 28.25 29.73 9.45
N ARG A 117 29.01 30.03 8.40
CA ARG A 117 30.27 29.34 8.10
C ARG A 117 31.38 29.62 9.12
N GLU A 118 31.30 30.73 9.80
CA GLU A 118 32.29 31.16 10.79
C GLU A 118 31.93 30.78 12.24
N THR A 119 30.66 30.41 12.49
CA THR A 119 30.23 29.95 13.82
C THR A 119 30.53 28.45 13.94
N ILE A 120 31.67 28.12 14.54
CA ILE A 120 32.01 26.76 14.94
C ILE A 120 31.09 26.37 16.08
N ASP A 121 30.25 25.34 15.87
CA ASP A 121 29.32 24.79 16.87
C ASP A 121 30.14 23.88 17.81
N ASP A 122 30.92 24.49 18.72
CA ASP A 122 31.76 23.75 19.65
C ASP A 122 30.95 23.41 20.93
N ALA A 123 31.23 22.21 21.47
CA ALA A 123 30.69 21.77 22.76
C ALA A 123 31.03 22.70 23.91
N ALA A 124 32.11 23.49 23.81
CA ALA A 124 32.53 24.50 24.75
C ALA A 124 31.55 25.68 24.92
N ARG A 125 30.59 25.85 23.97
CA ARG A 125 29.56 26.92 24.04
C ARG A 125 28.38 26.57 24.94
N GLN A 126 28.28 25.34 25.40
CA GLN A 126 27.28 24.87 26.36
C GLN A 126 27.87 25.01 27.78
N THR A 127 27.31 25.89 28.60
CA THR A 127 27.80 26.10 29.98
C THR A 127 27.37 25.01 30.96
N MET A 128 26.31 24.24 30.64
CA MET A 128 25.88 23.12 31.49
C MET A 128 26.77 21.91 31.31
N THR A 129 27.15 21.31 32.44
CA THR A 129 27.89 20.05 32.47
C THR A 129 27.00 18.84 32.14
N MET A 130 27.62 17.72 31.72
CA MET A 130 26.88 16.49 31.46
C MET A 130 26.18 15.96 32.72
N GLU A 131 26.77 16.14 33.89
CA GLU A 131 26.20 15.71 35.17
C GLU A 131 24.93 16.51 35.51
N GLU A 132 24.93 17.82 35.31
CA GLU A 132 23.74 18.67 35.50
C GLU A 132 22.62 18.30 34.52
N ILE A 133 22.97 17.99 33.26
CA ILE A 133 22.01 17.53 32.29
C ILE A 133 21.40 16.17 32.68
N GLU A 134 22.19 15.25 33.25
CA GLU A 134 21.69 13.96 33.74
C GLU A 134 20.82 14.09 34.98
N ILE A 135 21.16 14.97 35.90
CA ILE A 135 20.33 15.30 37.06
C ILE A 135 18.98 15.86 36.60
N LEU A 136 18.98 16.83 35.68
CA LEU A 136 17.75 17.40 35.14
C LEU A 136 16.92 16.42 34.33
N LYS A 137 17.54 15.43 33.69
CA LYS A 137 16.81 14.34 33.05
C LYS A 137 16.08 13.45 34.06
N ARG A 138 16.70 13.22 35.22
CA ARG A 138 16.18 12.35 36.28
C ARG A 138 15.14 13.06 37.12
N ASP A 139 15.41 14.32 37.46
CA ASP A 139 14.64 15.10 38.44
C ASP A 139 13.70 16.14 37.78
N GLY A 140 13.73 16.27 36.44
CA GLY A 140 12.94 17.22 35.69
C GLY A 140 11.44 16.94 35.74
N THR A 141 10.63 17.91 36.12
CA THR A 141 9.21 17.79 36.45
C THR A 141 8.26 17.99 35.26
N ASP A 142 8.70 18.54 34.12
CA ASP A 142 7.85 18.91 33.00
C ASP A 142 8.26 18.19 31.70
N ALA A 143 8.21 16.86 31.70
CA ALA A 143 8.39 15.97 30.52
C ALA A 143 9.58 16.32 29.60
N GLY A 144 10.60 17.00 30.14
CA GLY A 144 11.80 17.41 29.41
C GLY A 144 11.74 18.83 28.84
N LYS A 145 10.65 19.56 28.96
CA LYS A 145 10.53 20.96 28.49
C LYS A 145 11.46 21.91 29.27
N ASP A 146 11.49 21.78 30.59
CA ASP A 146 12.40 22.55 31.46
C ASP A 146 13.86 22.33 31.09
N LEU A 147 14.23 21.07 30.80
CA LEU A 147 15.57 20.73 30.35
C LEU A 147 15.91 21.41 29.02
N ILE A 148 14.97 21.39 28.06
CA ILE A 148 15.16 22.05 26.76
C ILE A 148 15.30 23.56 26.95
N ALA A 149 14.45 24.19 27.76
CA ALA A 149 14.52 25.62 28.06
C ALA A 149 15.87 26.01 28.72
N LYS A 150 16.32 25.25 29.73
CA LYS A 150 17.62 25.48 30.37
C LYS A 150 18.80 25.26 29.41
N LEU A 151 18.74 24.23 28.54
CA LEU A 151 19.75 24.01 27.51
C LEU A 151 19.80 25.15 26.49
N MET A 152 18.67 25.75 26.18
CA MET A 152 18.61 26.95 25.32
C MET A 152 19.25 28.15 26.04
N LEU A 153 18.86 28.42 27.27
CA LEU A 153 19.39 29.57 28.06
C LEU A 153 20.89 29.45 28.38
N SER A 154 21.42 28.24 28.52
CA SER A 154 22.83 27.98 28.84
C SER A 154 23.76 27.94 27.62
N HIS A 155 23.26 28.24 26.43
CA HIS A 155 24.08 28.30 25.22
C HIS A 155 24.53 29.72 24.94
N THR A 156 25.83 30.00 25.03
CA THR A 156 26.39 31.35 25.00
C THR A 156 26.31 32.10 23.67
N ALA A 157 25.96 31.39 22.56
CA ALA A 157 25.97 31.98 21.23
C ALA A 157 24.61 31.84 20.52
N LEU A 158 23.48 31.89 21.27
CA LEU A 158 22.16 31.82 20.66
C LEU A 158 21.85 33.05 19.80
N ASP A 159 22.26 34.22 20.29
CA ASP A 159 22.02 35.50 19.63
C ASP A 159 22.83 35.66 18.31
N GLU A 160 23.90 34.87 18.17
CA GLU A 160 24.71 34.83 16.96
C GLU A 160 24.13 33.90 15.89
N LYS A 161 23.15 33.05 16.22
CA LYS A 161 22.57 32.07 15.30
C LYS A 161 21.47 32.70 14.42
N THR A 162 21.45 32.32 13.16
CA THR A 162 20.31 32.65 12.28
C THR A 162 19.04 31.99 12.78
N ALA A 163 17.86 32.55 12.45
CA ALA A 163 16.56 31.99 12.81
C ALA A 163 16.42 30.51 12.40
N PHE A 164 16.93 30.17 11.24
CA PHE A 164 16.98 28.77 10.75
C PHE A 164 17.84 27.88 11.67
N SER A 165 19.04 28.30 12.03
CA SER A 165 19.94 27.53 12.91
C SER A 165 19.37 27.36 14.31
N LEU A 166 18.70 28.37 14.82
CA LEU A 166 18.01 28.32 16.10
C LEU A 166 16.84 27.33 16.07
N ALA A 167 15.98 27.41 15.07
CA ALA A 167 14.88 26.49 14.88
C ALA A 167 15.36 25.03 14.74
N LYS A 168 16.42 24.80 13.94
CA LYS A 168 17.04 23.48 13.82
C LYS A 168 17.62 22.98 15.16
N TYR A 169 18.28 23.84 15.92
CA TYR A 169 18.82 23.49 17.24
C TYR A 169 17.70 23.12 18.22
N LYS A 170 16.62 23.92 18.30
CA LYS A 170 15.43 23.66 19.12
C LYS A 170 14.81 22.32 18.72
N LEU A 171 14.61 22.07 17.42
CA LEU A 171 14.07 20.81 16.89
C LEU A 171 14.92 19.60 17.32
N LEU A 172 16.25 19.69 17.21
CA LEU A 172 17.14 18.59 17.60
C LEU A 172 17.08 18.31 19.12
N LYS A 173 16.97 19.35 19.96
CA LYS A 173 16.83 19.17 21.41
C LYS A 173 15.45 18.59 21.77
N THR A 174 14.38 19.04 21.11
CA THR A 174 13.03 18.47 21.24
C THR A 174 13.02 16.98 20.87
N LYS A 175 13.57 16.62 19.72
CA LYS A 175 13.70 15.20 19.30
C LYS A 175 14.49 14.33 20.29
N LYS A 176 15.42 14.93 21.02
CA LYS A 176 16.28 14.18 21.95
C LYS A 176 15.68 14.02 23.34
N TYR A 177 15.02 15.04 23.87
CA TYR A 177 14.70 15.15 25.30
C TYR A 177 13.21 15.17 25.62
N LEU A 178 12.33 15.55 24.67
CA LEU A 178 10.90 15.61 24.93
C LEU A 178 10.34 14.21 25.16
N ARG A 179 9.62 14.00 26.28
CA ARG A 179 9.03 12.70 26.64
C ARG A 179 7.58 12.62 26.22
N GLN A 180 7.36 12.70 24.93
CA GLN A 180 6.03 12.62 24.33
C GLN A 180 5.98 11.47 23.29
N PHE A 181 4.79 11.03 22.93
CA PHE A 181 4.57 10.11 21.82
C PHE A 181 3.15 10.27 21.28
N THR A 182 2.98 10.02 19.99
CA THR A 182 1.65 10.01 19.34
C THR A 182 1.25 8.59 19.00
N ILE A 183 -0.01 8.23 19.29
CA ILE A 183 -0.54 6.92 18.94
C ILE A 183 -1.19 7.01 17.57
N LEU A 184 -0.71 6.20 16.64
CA LEU A 184 -1.22 6.09 15.28
C LEU A 184 -1.82 4.70 15.05
N PRO A 185 -2.87 4.58 14.24
CA PRO A 185 -3.36 3.28 13.82
C PRO A 185 -2.28 2.57 12.98
N LEU A 186 -2.16 1.27 13.15
CA LEU A 186 -1.31 0.45 12.27
C LEU A 186 -2.18 -0.06 11.12
N ASP A 187 -2.36 0.78 10.11
CA ASP A 187 -2.96 0.43 8.83
C ASP A 187 -1.90 -0.04 7.82
N VAL A 188 -2.31 -0.42 6.63
CA VAL A 188 -1.37 -0.88 5.59
C VAL A 188 -0.38 0.22 5.18
N PRO A 189 -0.79 1.49 5.00
CA PRO A 189 0.13 2.60 4.77
C PRO A 189 1.18 2.76 5.86
N MET A 190 0.79 2.74 7.13
CA MET A 190 1.71 2.91 8.27
C MET A 190 2.65 1.71 8.42
N LEU A 191 2.14 0.48 8.20
CA LEU A 191 2.96 -0.72 8.19
C LEU A 191 4.02 -0.66 7.09
N THR A 192 3.64 -0.25 5.88
CA THR A 192 4.55 -0.11 4.74
C THR A 192 5.63 0.94 5.04
N HIS A 193 5.24 2.11 5.53
CA HIS A 193 6.16 3.17 5.91
C HIS A 193 7.17 2.72 6.98
N TRP A 194 6.70 2.03 8.02
CA TRP A 194 7.56 1.48 9.06
C TRP A 194 8.56 0.44 8.53
N LEU A 195 8.12 -0.43 7.60
CA LEU A 195 8.99 -1.45 7.00
C LEU A 195 10.07 -0.82 6.12
N VAL A 196 9.71 0.17 5.30
CA VAL A 196 10.63 0.87 4.39
C VAL A 196 11.65 1.70 5.17
N ASP A 197 11.21 2.48 6.16
CA ASP A 197 12.08 3.45 6.81
C ASP A 197 12.90 2.88 7.96
N GLN A 198 12.38 1.88 8.68
CA GLN A 198 12.96 1.48 9.95
C GLN A 198 13.25 0.00 10.08
N LYS A 199 12.79 -0.82 9.15
CA LYS A 199 13.03 -2.26 9.18
C LYS A 199 13.85 -2.71 7.99
N ASP A 200 13.30 -3.60 7.22
CA ASP A 200 13.93 -4.23 6.08
C ASP A 200 13.08 -3.98 4.84
N ALA A 201 13.40 -2.92 4.12
CA ALA A 201 12.72 -2.55 2.89
C ALA A 201 12.87 -3.62 1.80
N ALA A 202 14.01 -4.32 1.76
CA ALA A 202 14.26 -5.37 0.77
C ALA A 202 13.28 -6.54 0.89
N ARG A 203 12.84 -6.86 2.12
CA ARG A 203 11.84 -7.90 2.38
C ARG A 203 10.51 -7.68 1.67
N ILE A 204 10.16 -6.44 1.40
CA ILE A 204 8.94 -6.03 0.71
C ILE A 204 9.24 -5.46 -0.68
N LEU A 205 10.35 -5.86 -1.31
CA LEU A 205 10.79 -5.34 -2.61
C LEU A 205 10.87 -3.81 -2.64
N GLU A 206 11.12 -3.17 -1.50
CA GLU A 206 11.17 -1.71 -1.33
C GLU A 206 9.90 -0.98 -1.81
N ILE A 207 8.76 -1.69 -1.88
CA ILE A 207 7.50 -1.09 -2.29
C ILE A 207 7.08 0.01 -1.33
N ARG A 208 6.74 1.16 -1.87
CA ARG A 208 6.28 2.32 -1.11
C ARG A 208 4.77 2.35 -1.05
N ASN A 209 4.25 3.03 -0.05
CA ASN A 209 2.82 3.16 0.15
C ASN A 209 2.09 3.75 -1.07
N GLU A 210 2.63 4.82 -1.67
CA GLU A 210 2.05 5.44 -2.85
C GLU A 210 2.02 4.51 -4.07
N VAL A 211 3.05 3.66 -4.23
CA VAL A 211 3.09 2.67 -5.31
C VAL A 211 2.14 1.51 -5.03
N LEU A 212 2.03 1.07 -3.77
CA LEU A 212 1.07 0.06 -3.35
C LEU A 212 -0.38 0.52 -3.60
N ALA A 213 -0.67 1.80 -3.32
CA ALA A 213 -1.96 2.41 -3.64
C ALA A 213 -2.21 2.47 -5.16
N LEU A 214 -1.19 2.81 -5.95
CA LEU A 214 -1.25 2.84 -7.41
C LEU A 214 -1.55 1.46 -8.00
N VAL A 215 -0.90 0.41 -7.51
CA VAL A 215 -1.17 -1.00 -7.89
C VAL A 215 -2.64 -1.34 -7.67
N GLY A 216 -3.18 -1.02 -6.50
CA GLY A 216 -4.59 -1.30 -6.20
C GLY A 216 -5.58 -0.47 -7.03
N CYS A 217 -5.21 0.74 -7.46
CA CYS A 217 -6.03 1.54 -8.39
C CYS A 217 -6.06 0.92 -9.79
N TRP A 218 -4.91 0.59 -10.34
CA TRP A 218 -4.80 0.00 -11.68
C TRP A 218 -5.36 -1.42 -11.77
N ALA A 219 -5.32 -2.16 -10.67
CA ALA A 219 -5.97 -3.48 -10.59
C ALA A 219 -7.48 -3.39 -10.36
N ASN A 220 -8.05 -2.19 -10.32
CA ASN A 220 -9.46 -1.94 -10.03
C ASN A 220 -9.94 -2.65 -8.75
N VAL A 221 -9.10 -2.67 -7.72
CA VAL A 221 -9.47 -3.23 -6.41
C VAL A 221 -10.47 -2.30 -5.74
N HIS A 222 -11.64 -2.80 -5.42
CA HIS A 222 -12.73 -1.99 -4.88
C HIS A 222 -13.54 -2.76 -3.83
N PHE A 223 -14.30 -2.01 -3.07
CA PHE A 223 -15.25 -2.55 -2.11
C PHE A 223 -16.46 -3.15 -2.81
N SER A 224 -16.98 -4.29 -2.33
CA SER A 224 -18.07 -5.02 -2.98
C SER A 224 -19.48 -4.42 -2.79
N GLY A 225 -19.61 -3.40 -1.97
CA GLY A 225 -20.85 -2.64 -1.83
C GLY A 225 -21.96 -3.24 -0.97
N ASP A 226 -21.78 -4.46 -0.43
CA ASP A 226 -22.77 -5.05 0.50
C ASP A 226 -22.13 -5.43 1.85
N PRO A 227 -21.85 -4.44 2.72
CA PRO A 227 -21.27 -4.73 4.02
C PRO A 227 -22.28 -5.24 5.05
N TYR A 228 -23.60 -5.12 4.81
CA TYR A 228 -24.60 -5.27 5.88
C TYR A 228 -25.74 -6.23 5.52
N GLY A 229 -25.65 -6.99 4.42
CA GLY A 229 -26.69 -7.96 4.07
C GLY A 229 -28.07 -7.34 4.00
N LEU A 230 -28.18 -6.07 3.60
CA LEU A 230 -29.47 -5.49 3.28
C LEU A 230 -30.03 -6.31 2.14
N PRO A 231 -31.26 -6.89 2.28
CA PRO A 231 -31.87 -7.64 1.21
C PRO A 231 -31.99 -6.70 0.01
N SER A 232 -31.08 -6.86 -0.95
CA SER A 232 -31.23 -6.22 -2.25
C SER A 232 -32.59 -6.70 -2.77
N PRO A 233 -33.54 -5.81 -3.11
CA PRO A 233 -34.80 -6.23 -3.67
C PRO A 233 -34.44 -7.10 -4.88
N ALA A 234 -35.06 -8.29 -4.96
CA ALA A 234 -34.79 -9.36 -5.88
C ALA A 234 -35.01 -8.97 -7.37
N LEU A 235 -34.23 -8.04 -7.86
CA LEU A 235 -34.19 -7.58 -9.23
C LEU A 235 -32.80 -7.81 -9.78
N THR A 236 -32.65 -8.96 -10.42
CA THR A 236 -31.56 -9.44 -11.24
C THR A 236 -30.45 -10.23 -10.52
N PRO A 237 -30.31 -11.52 -10.84
CA PRO A 237 -29.22 -12.39 -10.35
C PRO A 237 -27.83 -12.07 -10.96
N THR A 238 -27.66 -10.92 -11.58
CA THR A 238 -26.49 -10.58 -12.40
C THR A 238 -25.84 -9.26 -12.06
N LEU A 239 -26.09 -8.65 -10.89
CA LEU A 239 -25.25 -7.53 -10.46
C LEU A 239 -23.93 -8.08 -9.95
N PRO A 240 -22.82 -7.88 -10.69
CA PRO A 240 -21.50 -8.34 -10.30
C PRO A 240 -20.96 -7.43 -9.20
N GLY A 241 -21.40 -7.65 -7.97
CA GLY A 241 -20.79 -7.01 -6.80
C GLY A 241 -19.54 -7.73 -6.30
N HIS A 242 -19.20 -8.88 -6.91
CA HIS A 242 -18.16 -9.77 -6.42
C HIS A 242 -17.03 -9.88 -7.43
N GLY A 243 -15.87 -9.36 -7.05
CA GLY A 243 -14.66 -9.54 -7.81
C GLY A 243 -13.82 -10.70 -7.28
N ARG A 244 -13.16 -11.41 -8.19
CA ARG A 244 -12.17 -12.46 -7.93
C ARG A 244 -10.82 -11.98 -8.43
N TRP A 245 -9.88 -11.73 -7.52
CA TRP A 245 -8.53 -11.31 -7.90
C TRP A 245 -7.54 -12.46 -7.76
N LEU A 246 -6.70 -12.61 -8.76
CA LEU A 246 -5.55 -13.50 -8.75
C LEU A 246 -4.33 -12.72 -8.31
N VAL A 247 -3.58 -13.24 -7.33
CA VAL A 247 -2.50 -12.50 -6.69
C VAL A 247 -1.25 -13.37 -6.58
N VAL A 248 -0.11 -12.79 -6.91
CA VAL A 248 1.21 -13.34 -6.57
C VAL A 248 1.88 -12.37 -5.61
N ASP A 249 2.00 -12.77 -4.34
CA ASP A 249 2.56 -11.96 -3.25
C ASP A 249 3.77 -12.67 -2.65
N GLU A 250 4.96 -12.17 -2.95
CA GLU A 250 6.22 -12.62 -2.32
C GLU A 250 6.77 -11.60 -1.33
N ILE A 251 5.96 -10.58 -1.00
CA ILE A 251 6.31 -9.51 -0.05
C ILE A 251 5.66 -9.70 1.33
N GLY A 252 5.47 -10.96 1.72
CA GLY A 252 5.04 -11.31 3.07
C GLY A 252 3.55 -11.14 3.35
N GLY A 253 2.70 -11.04 2.34
CA GLY A 253 1.27 -10.81 2.48
C GLY A 253 0.90 -9.32 2.51
N LEU A 254 1.83 -8.41 2.23
CA LEU A 254 1.56 -6.96 2.23
C LEU A 254 0.62 -6.57 1.09
N LEU A 255 0.81 -7.18 -0.10
CA LEU A 255 -0.08 -6.95 -1.24
C LEU A 255 -1.49 -7.44 -0.94
N VAL A 256 -1.61 -8.64 -0.37
CA VAL A 256 -2.88 -9.20 0.10
C VAL A 256 -3.54 -8.27 1.12
N ALA A 257 -2.78 -7.76 2.12
CA ALA A 257 -3.30 -6.82 3.12
C ALA A 257 -3.84 -5.54 2.47
N SER A 258 -3.10 -4.95 1.53
CA SER A 258 -3.52 -3.74 0.83
C SER A 258 -4.81 -3.93 0.02
N MET A 259 -4.92 -5.05 -0.68
CA MET A 259 -6.13 -5.37 -1.41
C MET A 259 -7.31 -5.63 -0.47
N ALA A 260 -7.09 -6.41 0.60
CA ALA A 260 -8.10 -6.72 1.60
C ALA A 260 -8.60 -5.47 2.34
N GLU A 261 -7.73 -4.49 2.61
CA GLU A 261 -8.12 -3.20 3.20
C GLU A 261 -9.07 -2.43 2.27
N LYS A 262 -8.73 -2.32 0.98
CA LYS A 262 -9.60 -1.68 -0.03
C LYS A 262 -10.92 -2.41 -0.24
N MET A 263 -10.92 -3.72 -0.11
CA MET A 263 -12.11 -4.56 -0.21
C MET A 263 -12.98 -4.53 1.05
N GLY A 264 -12.47 -3.99 2.17
CA GLY A 264 -13.16 -3.98 3.46
C GLY A 264 -13.16 -5.34 4.18
N ILE A 265 -12.27 -6.26 3.83
CA ILE A 265 -12.19 -7.62 4.39
C ILE A 265 -10.91 -7.85 5.23
N LEU A 266 -10.13 -6.80 5.49
CA LEU A 266 -8.89 -6.92 6.27
C LEU A 266 -9.14 -7.04 7.77
N HIS A 267 -10.20 -6.45 8.29
CA HIS A 267 -10.51 -6.43 9.71
C HIS A 267 -11.82 -7.14 10.01
N ALA A 268 -11.88 -7.83 11.15
CA ALA A 268 -13.14 -8.38 11.64
C ALA A 268 -14.14 -7.23 11.93
N PRO A 269 -15.42 -7.39 11.61
CA PRO A 269 -16.43 -6.41 11.95
C PRO A 269 -16.52 -6.23 13.48
N PRO A 270 -16.85 -5.02 13.97
CA PRO A 270 -16.99 -4.80 15.40
C PRO A 270 -18.09 -5.72 16.00
N PRO A 271 -17.92 -6.18 17.25
CA PRO A 271 -18.86 -7.13 17.88
C PRO A 271 -20.34 -6.68 17.89
N SER A 272 -20.58 -5.38 17.83
CA SER A 272 -21.91 -4.78 17.79
C SER A 272 -22.60 -4.84 16.42
N ALA A 273 -21.89 -5.23 15.38
CA ALA A 273 -22.40 -5.30 14.01
C ALA A 273 -22.96 -6.69 13.64
N LYS A 274 -23.25 -7.56 14.61
CA LYS A 274 -24.00 -8.79 14.31
C LYS A 274 -25.40 -8.40 13.86
N PRO A 275 -25.82 -8.79 12.63
CA PRO A 275 -27.20 -8.61 12.23
C PRO A 275 -28.09 -9.31 13.26
N PRO A 276 -29.29 -8.77 13.56
CA PRO A 276 -30.24 -9.47 14.42
C PRO A 276 -30.55 -10.82 13.77
N THR A 277 -30.06 -11.89 14.35
CA THR A 277 -30.44 -13.25 13.96
C THR A 277 -31.96 -13.32 14.07
N PRO A 278 -32.71 -13.65 13.01
CA PRO A 278 -34.13 -13.89 13.16
C PRO A 278 -34.28 -14.96 14.22
N ALA A 279 -35.10 -14.68 15.21
CA ALA A 279 -35.32 -15.54 16.36
C ALA A 279 -35.67 -16.96 15.89
N ALA A 280 -34.66 -17.81 15.82
CA ALA A 280 -34.86 -19.24 15.72
C ALA A 280 -35.38 -19.68 17.09
N THR A 281 -36.59 -20.16 17.09
CA THR A 281 -37.30 -20.78 18.21
C THR A 281 -36.37 -21.77 18.92
N ALA A 282 -36.10 -21.46 20.19
CA ALA A 282 -35.33 -22.33 21.07
C ALA A 282 -36.09 -23.66 21.25
N THR A 283 -35.56 -24.73 20.67
CA THR A 283 -35.85 -26.07 21.11
C THR A 283 -34.63 -26.97 20.86
N SER A 284 -34.24 -27.61 21.92
CA SER A 284 -33.34 -28.77 22.07
C SER A 284 -31.83 -28.51 22.22
N LYS A 285 -31.42 -28.67 23.44
CA LYS A 285 -30.10 -29.15 23.87
C LYS A 285 -29.91 -30.54 23.30
N ASP A 286 -28.65 -30.88 23.05
CA ASP A 286 -28.13 -32.14 22.50
C ASP A 286 -28.22 -32.21 20.98
N ALA A 287 -27.26 -31.54 20.34
CA ALA A 287 -26.87 -31.85 19.00
C ALA A 287 -25.34 -32.03 19.01
N ASP A 288 -24.91 -33.28 19.01
CA ASP A 288 -23.73 -33.68 18.28
C ASP A 288 -23.98 -33.20 16.81
N GLU A 289 -23.48 -32.01 16.47
CA GLU A 289 -23.58 -31.47 15.12
C GLU A 289 -22.69 -32.32 14.19
N ASP A 290 -23.19 -33.47 13.81
CA ASP A 290 -22.82 -34.16 12.58
C ASP A 290 -23.43 -33.34 11.43
N ASP A 291 -22.83 -32.15 11.18
CA ASP A 291 -23.18 -31.34 10.03
C ASP A 291 -22.71 -32.08 8.76
N GLU A 292 -23.61 -32.86 8.17
CA GLU A 292 -23.49 -33.41 6.82
C GLU A 292 -23.61 -32.28 5.77
N SER A 293 -22.91 -31.17 5.98
CA SER A 293 -22.80 -30.16 4.96
C SER A 293 -22.10 -30.79 3.74
N SER A 294 -22.79 -30.76 2.63
CA SER A 294 -22.34 -31.25 1.32
C SER A 294 -20.91 -30.74 1.05
N PRO A 295 -20.01 -31.56 0.44
CA PRO A 295 -18.68 -31.12 0.04
C PRO A 295 -18.67 -29.85 -0.84
N HIS A 296 -19.78 -29.53 -1.48
CA HIS A 296 -19.98 -28.30 -2.24
C HIS A 296 -20.22 -27.05 -1.36
N ASP A 297 -20.54 -27.20 -0.10
CA ASP A 297 -20.84 -26.08 0.81
C ASP A 297 -19.61 -25.28 1.24
N TYR A 298 -18.39 -25.78 1.04
CA TYR A 298 -17.16 -25.03 1.39
C TYR A 298 -16.77 -23.97 0.37
N LEU A 299 -17.30 -24.04 -0.84
CA LEU A 299 -17.35 -22.94 -1.78
C LEU A 299 -18.73 -22.29 -1.79
N SER A 300 -19.62 -22.77 -0.93
CA SER A 300 -20.91 -22.15 -0.81
C SER A 300 -20.68 -20.68 -0.48
N ARG A 301 -20.74 -19.98 -1.60
CA ARG A 301 -21.04 -18.59 -1.75
C ARG A 301 -20.53 -17.77 -0.57
N PRO A 302 -19.39 -17.08 -0.70
CA PRO A 302 -19.09 -16.04 0.26
C PRO A 302 -20.38 -15.27 0.48
N PRO A 303 -20.68 -14.83 1.72
CA PRO A 303 -21.91 -14.14 2.00
C PRO A 303 -22.13 -13.14 0.88
N SER A 304 -23.26 -13.26 0.21
CA SER A 304 -23.54 -12.62 -1.07
C SER A 304 -23.08 -11.17 -1.02
N GLY A 305 -22.05 -10.81 -1.73
CA GLY A 305 -21.53 -9.47 -1.75
C GLY A 305 -20.05 -9.28 -1.55
N SER A 306 -19.24 -10.30 -1.33
CA SER A 306 -17.85 -10.08 -0.96
C SER A 306 -16.82 -10.56 -1.97
N ASN A 307 -15.81 -9.72 -2.18
CA ASN A 307 -14.66 -9.99 -3.02
C ASN A 307 -13.82 -11.14 -2.47
N THR A 308 -13.11 -11.86 -3.35
CA THR A 308 -12.18 -12.93 -2.99
C THR A 308 -10.80 -12.69 -3.57
N ILE A 309 -9.79 -13.10 -2.83
CA ILE A 309 -8.39 -13.07 -3.23
C ILE A 309 -7.90 -14.51 -3.35
N THR A 310 -7.36 -14.89 -4.50
CA THR A 310 -6.69 -16.17 -4.70
C THR A 310 -5.19 -15.92 -4.80
N LEU A 311 -4.46 -16.30 -3.76
CA LEU A 311 -3.01 -16.14 -3.63
C LEU A 311 -2.29 -17.35 -4.18
N ILE A 312 -1.41 -17.15 -5.16
CA ILE A 312 -0.51 -18.16 -5.70
C ILE A 312 0.85 -18.04 -5.02
N HIS A 313 1.40 -19.16 -4.61
CA HIS A 313 2.68 -19.21 -3.90
C HIS A 313 3.58 -20.36 -4.36
N ALA A 314 4.90 -20.16 -4.24
CA ALA A 314 5.90 -21.16 -4.63
C ALA A 314 6.20 -22.20 -3.55
N ASN A 315 6.05 -21.85 -2.28
CA ASN A 315 6.40 -22.68 -1.14
C ASN A 315 5.27 -23.67 -0.77
N ALA A 316 5.55 -24.62 0.10
CA ALA A 316 4.53 -25.53 0.65
C ALA A 316 3.40 -24.78 1.40
N GLN A 317 3.74 -23.63 1.98
CA GLN A 317 2.78 -22.70 2.60
C GLN A 317 3.10 -21.26 2.16
N PRO A 318 2.10 -20.40 1.96
CA PRO A 318 2.30 -19.02 1.59
C PRO A 318 2.98 -18.23 2.71
N ASN A 319 3.87 -17.31 2.35
CA ASN A 319 4.43 -16.35 3.30
C ASN A 319 3.46 -15.21 3.51
N MET A 320 2.72 -15.25 4.61
CA MET A 320 1.74 -14.22 5.01
C MET A 320 2.09 -13.62 6.38
N SER A 321 3.38 -13.53 6.70
CA SER A 321 3.87 -13.14 8.03
C SER A 321 3.49 -11.72 8.46
N LEU A 322 3.14 -10.83 7.52
CA LEU A 322 2.70 -9.48 7.83
C LEU A 322 1.20 -9.38 8.18
N LEU A 323 0.39 -10.39 7.83
CA LEU A 323 -1.03 -10.39 8.18
C LEU A 323 -1.29 -10.52 9.68
N LYS A 324 -0.29 -10.94 10.47
CA LYS A 324 -0.38 -10.96 11.93
C LYS A 324 -0.67 -9.59 12.55
N TYR A 325 -0.24 -8.51 11.89
CA TYR A 325 -0.51 -7.14 12.35
C TYR A 325 -1.98 -6.73 12.21
N PHE A 326 -2.76 -7.54 11.50
CA PHE A 326 -4.19 -7.37 11.25
C PHE A 326 -5.00 -8.54 11.85
N ASP A 327 -4.48 -9.17 12.91
CA ASP A 327 -5.11 -10.26 13.67
C ASP A 327 -5.41 -11.51 12.84
N HIS A 328 -4.77 -11.68 11.69
CA HIS A 328 -4.86 -12.89 10.88
C HIS A 328 -3.62 -13.77 11.03
N ASN A 329 -3.80 -14.94 11.64
CA ASN A 329 -2.76 -15.95 11.71
C ASN A 329 -3.10 -17.11 10.76
N PRO A 330 -2.29 -17.36 9.72
CA PRO A 330 -2.55 -18.45 8.77
C PRO A 330 -2.51 -19.85 9.39
N GLU A 331 -1.75 -20.03 10.48
CA GLU A 331 -1.61 -21.32 11.16
C GLU A 331 -2.82 -21.65 12.05
N THR A 332 -3.38 -20.61 12.66
CA THR A 332 -4.55 -20.70 13.55
C THR A 332 -5.59 -19.65 13.16
N PRO A 333 -6.22 -19.79 11.98
CA PRO A 333 -7.15 -18.79 11.50
C PRO A 333 -8.38 -18.70 12.40
N SER A 334 -8.73 -17.50 12.83
CA SER A 334 -9.98 -17.25 13.54
C SER A 334 -11.16 -17.40 12.58
N PRO A 335 -12.19 -18.18 12.92
CA PRO A 335 -13.38 -18.31 12.07
C PRO A 335 -14.13 -17.00 11.86
N SER A 336 -13.99 -16.05 12.78
CA SER A 336 -14.63 -14.73 12.68
C SER A 336 -13.87 -13.74 11.81
N HIS A 337 -12.63 -14.05 11.42
CA HIS A 337 -11.83 -13.14 10.59
C HIS A 337 -12.19 -13.29 9.11
N PRO A 338 -12.52 -12.21 8.39
CA PRO A 338 -12.98 -12.29 6.99
C PRO A 338 -12.01 -13.00 6.05
N LEU A 339 -10.70 -12.81 6.23
CA LEU A 339 -9.70 -13.47 5.39
C LEU A 339 -9.75 -15.01 5.47
N THR A 340 -10.36 -15.59 6.51
CA THR A 340 -10.53 -17.05 6.60
C THR A 340 -11.41 -17.61 5.48
N THR A 341 -12.39 -16.83 5.03
CA THR A 341 -13.33 -17.18 3.97
C THR A 341 -13.03 -16.55 2.62
N HIS A 342 -12.42 -15.35 2.61
CA HIS A 342 -12.20 -14.57 1.40
C HIS A 342 -10.80 -14.71 0.79
N LEU A 343 -9.83 -15.26 1.54
CA LEU A 343 -8.48 -15.54 1.06
C LEU A 343 -8.32 -17.03 0.76
N HIS A 344 -8.14 -17.33 -0.50
CA HIS A 344 -7.82 -18.67 -0.97
C HIS A 344 -6.32 -18.76 -1.30
N THR A 345 -5.70 -19.88 -1.01
CA THR A 345 -4.27 -20.08 -1.30
C THR A 345 -4.10 -21.32 -2.17
N ILE A 346 -3.24 -21.21 -3.18
CA ILE A 346 -2.92 -22.28 -4.11
C ILE A 346 -1.42 -22.26 -4.45
N SER A 347 -0.78 -23.40 -4.49
CA SER A 347 0.62 -23.49 -4.93
C SER A 347 0.72 -23.54 -6.45
N TRP A 348 1.89 -23.13 -6.99
CA TRP A 348 2.19 -23.32 -8.41
C TRP A 348 2.03 -24.76 -8.87
N LEU A 349 2.43 -25.73 -8.02
CA LEU A 349 2.25 -27.16 -8.33
C LEU A 349 0.77 -27.50 -8.52
N GLN A 350 -0.08 -27.06 -7.60
CA GLN A 350 -1.53 -27.31 -7.68
C GLN A 350 -2.19 -26.63 -8.89
N LEU A 351 -1.66 -25.48 -9.30
CA LEU A 351 -2.18 -24.77 -10.47
C LEU A 351 -1.78 -25.45 -11.78
N LEU A 352 -0.50 -25.81 -11.93
CA LEU A 352 0.07 -26.32 -13.19
C LEU A 352 -0.14 -27.83 -13.35
N ASP A 353 0.18 -28.59 -12.30
CA ASP A 353 0.03 -30.05 -12.28
C ASP A 353 -0.58 -30.51 -10.93
N PRO A 354 -1.90 -30.39 -10.77
CA PRO A 354 -2.56 -30.79 -9.53
C PRO A 354 -2.45 -32.29 -9.24
N THR A 355 -2.21 -33.10 -10.26
CA THR A 355 -2.09 -34.56 -10.08
C THR A 355 -0.81 -34.95 -9.37
N ALA A 356 0.22 -34.15 -9.45
CA ALA A 356 1.47 -34.33 -8.72
C ALA A 356 1.37 -33.92 -7.23
N ASP A 357 0.36 -33.14 -6.83
CA ASP A 357 0.11 -32.82 -5.43
C ASP A 357 -0.65 -33.95 -4.71
N THR A 358 -0.01 -34.57 -3.75
CA THR A 358 -0.63 -35.65 -2.96
C THR A 358 -1.85 -35.19 -2.14
N THR A 359 -1.95 -33.90 -1.82
CA THR A 359 -3.10 -33.34 -1.08
C THR A 359 -4.34 -33.29 -1.97
N TYR A 360 -4.15 -33.07 -3.27
CA TYR A 360 -5.22 -33.03 -4.27
C TYR A 360 -5.50 -34.43 -4.84
N SER A 361 -4.47 -35.17 -5.19
CA SER A 361 -4.57 -36.41 -5.98
C SER A 361 -4.90 -37.64 -5.14
N THR A 362 -4.67 -37.64 -3.82
CA THR A 362 -4.92 -38.82 -2.97
C THR A 362 -6.38 -38.90 -2.54
N PRO A 363 -7.18 -39.80 -3.11
CA PRO A 363 -8.56 -39.95 -2.71
C PRO A 363 -8.62 -40.52 -1.28
N LEU A 364 -9.46 -39.93 -0.45
CA LEU A 364 -9.76 -40.52 0.85
C LEU A 364 -10.68 -41.72 0.67
N PRO A 365 -10.44 -42.84 1.37
CA PRO A 365 -11.35 -43.97 1.34
C PRO A 365 -12.76 -43.53 1.74
N SER A 366 -13.73 -43.81 0.92
CA SER A 366 -15.14 -43.58 1.21
C SER A 366 -15.60 -44.60 2.26
N LEU A 367 -15.67 -44.20 3.52
CA LEU A 367 -16.19 -45.06 4.58
C LEU A 367 -17.73 -44.99 4.61
N SER A 368 -18.38 -46.11 4.74
CA SER A 368 -19.82 -46.17 4.90
C SER A 368 -20.25 -45.65 6.27
N PRO A 369 -21.50 -45.19 6.46
CA PRO A 369 -21.99 -44.77 7.78
C PRO A 369 -21.82 -45.83 8.87
N ALA A 370 -21.95 -47.10 8.53
CA ALA A 370 -21.75 -48.23 9.43
C ALA A 370 -20.30 -48.37 9.89
N GLU A 371 -19.33 -48.20 8.97
CA GLU A 371 -17.89 -48.22 9.32
C GLU A 371 -17.49 -47.00 10.14
N LEU A 372 -18.05 -45.83 9.84
CA LEU A 372 -17.81 -44.60 10.60
C LEU A 372 -18.32 -44.72 12.05
N ALA A 373 -19.46 -45.37 12.26
CA ALA A 373 -20.02 -45.62 13.59
C ALA A 373 -19.12 -46.52 14.43
N THR A 374 -18.35 -47.43 13.82
CA THR A 374 -17.40 -48.32 14.55
C THR A 374 -16.10 -47.62 14.95
N LEU A 375 -15.79 -46.48 14.34
CA LEU A 375 -14.56 -45.72 14.65
C LEU A 375 -14.69 -45.00 16.02
N LYS A 376 -13.57 -44.96 16.77
CA LYS A 376 -13.46 -44.10 17.95
C LYS A 376 -13.68 -42.65 17.56
N SER A 377 -14.34 -41.85 18.43
CA SER A 377 -14.66 -40.43 18.19
C SER A 377 -13.48 -39.63 17.62
N GLY A 378 -12.27 -39.76 18.19
CA GLY A 378 -11.09 -39.06 17.68
C GLY A 378 -10.66 -39.45 16.27
N LYS A 379 -10.80 -40.74 15.88
CA LYS A 379 -10.50 -41.18 14.49
C LYS A 379 -11.57 -40.72 13.51
N ARG A 380 -12.84 -40.72 13.93
CA ARG A 380 -13.96 -40.19 13.15
C ARG A 380 -13.76 -38.68 12.89
N GLY A 381 -13.43 -37.91 13.93
CA GLY A 381 -13.12 -36.47 13.79
C GLY A 381 -11.93 -36.20 12.85
N GLN A 382 -10.86 -37.00 12.92
CA GLN A 382 -9.73 -36.90 11.99
C GLN A 382 -10.12 -37.21 10.53
N TYR A 383 -10.99 -38.20 10.32
CA TYR A 383 -11.49 -38.53 8.99
C TYR A 383 -12.27 -37.36 8.38
N TYR A 384 -13.23 -36.79 9.12
CA TYR A 384 -13.99 -35.63 8.63
C TYR A 384 -13.10 -34.40 8.43
N LYS A 385 -12.12 -34.16 9.28
CA LYS A 385 -11.15 -33.07 9.11
C LYS A 385 -10.35 -33.25 7.81
N LYS A 386 -9.88 -34.46 7.49
CA LYS A 386 -9.16 -34.75 6.25
C LYS A 386 -10.07 -34.59 5.04
N ARG A 387 -11.32 -35.11 5.11
CA ARG A 387 -12.31 -35.01 4.03
C ARG A 387 -12.64 -33.54 3.71
N ARG A 388 -12.89 -32.73 4.76
CA ARG A 388 -13.12 -31.28 4.58
C ARG A 388 -11.92 -30.58 3.96
N ARG A 389 -10.71 -30.88 4.43
CA ARG A 389 -9.48 -30.31 3.85
C ARG A 389 -9.34 -30.65 2.37
N LEU A 390 -9.53 -31.92 2.00
CA LEU A 390 -9.45 -32.36 0.61
C LEU A 390 -10.51 -31.65 -0.26
N ALA A 391 -11.76 -31.62 0.17
CA ALA A 391 -12.84 -30.94 -0.54
C ALA A 391 -12.53 -29.45 -0.76
N ARG A 392 -12.01 -28.78 0.28
CA ARG A 392 -11.61 -27.37 0.18
C ARG A 392 -10.48 -27.17 -0.84
N VAL A 393 -9.43 -28.00 -0.77
CA VAL A 393 -8.30 -27.92 -1.70
C VAL A 393 -8.75 -28.17 -3.14
N SER A 394 -9.50 -29.24 -3.38
CA SER A 394 -10.02 -29.56 -4.74
C SER A 394 -10.87 -28.44 -5.28
N ALA A 395 -11.78 -27.91 -4.46
CA ALA A 395 -12.66 -26.83 -4.87
C ALA A 395 -11.88 -25.54 -5.22
N ILE A 396 -10.85 -25.17 -4.46
CA ILE A 396 -9.99 -24.00 -4.76
C ILE A 396 -9.20 -24.25 -6.06
N VAL A 397 -8.59 -25.42 -6.20
CA VAL A 397 -7.80 -25.77 -7.39
C VAL A 397 -8.68 -25.75 -8.64
N ASP A 398 -9.82 -26.42 -8.60
CA ASP A 398 -10.72 -26.53 -9.76
C ASP A 398 -11.31 -25.18 -10.15
N SER A 399 -11.75 -24.38 -9.17
CA SER A 399 -12.27 -23.04 -9.42
C SER A 399 -11.21 -22.07 -9.95
N THR A 400 -9.95 -22.22 -9.50
CA THR A 400 -8.84 -21.38 -9.98
C THR A 400 -8.49 -21.75 -11.41
N ARG A 401 -8.40 -23.02 -11.74
CA ARG A 401 -8.12 -23.52 -13.10
C ARG A 401 -9.25 -23.22 -14.08
N ALA A 402 -10.49 -23.14 -13.61
CA ALA A 402 -11.62 -22.69 -14.42
C ALA A 402 -11.52 -21.21 -14.83
N GLY A 403 -10.69 -20.42 -14.17
CA GLY A 403 -10.40 -19.03 -14.54
C GLY A 403 -11.52 -18.04 -14.21
N SER A 404 -11.74 -17.07 -15.11
CA SER A 404 -12.72 -15.97 -14.98
C SER A 404 -12.41 -14.99 -13.83
N PHE A 405 -11.12 -14.68 -13.62
CA PHE A 405 -10.70 -13.69 -12.64
C PHE A 405 -10.89 -12.27 -13.14
N ASP A 406 -11.27 -11.38 -12.25
CA ASP A 406 -11.57 -9.97 -12.51
C ASP A 406 -10.34 -9.07 -12.51
N GLY A 407 -9.20 -9.56 -12.04
CA GLY A 407 -7.94 -8.85 -12.07
C GLY A 407 -6.76 -9.72 -11.65
N LEU A 408 -5.56 -9.30 -12.04
CA LEU A 408 -4.28 -9.92 -11.67
C LEU A 408 -3.36 -8.89 -11.05
N VAL A 409 -2.81 -9.22 -9.88
CA VAL A 409 -1.88 -8.35 -9.16
C VAL A 409 -0.64 -9.15 -8.78
N ILE A 410 0.55 -8.59 -9.10
CA ILE A 410 1.83 -9.26 -8.86
C ILE A 410 2.79 -8.32 -8.15
N ALA A 411 3.39 -8.81 -7.06
CA ALA A 411 4.58 -8.25 -6.44
C ALA A 411 5.47 -9.43 -6.02
N ALA A 412 6.39 -9.80 -6.91
CA ALA A 412 7.17 -11.02 -6.79
C ALA A 412 8.64 -10.80 -7.18
N TYR A 413 9.51 -11.68 -6.67
CA TYR A 413 10.91 -11.79 -7.10
C TYR A 413 11.03 -12.56 -8.43
N MET A 414 10.02 -13.37 -8.77
CA MET A 414 9.97 -14.11 -10.02
C MET A 414 9.85 -13.15 -11.21
N ASP A 415 10.50 -13.52 -12.33
CA ASP A 415 10.36 -12.75 -13.59
C ASP A 415 8.91 -12.79 -14.09
N PRO A 416 8.26 -11.63 -14.34
CA PRO A 416 6.91 -11.58 -14.89
C PRO A 416 6.73 -12.36 -16.19
N LEU A 417 7.77 -12.49 -17.02
CA LEU A 417 7.72 -13.27 -18.26
C LEU A 417 7.44 -14.76 -18.01
N THR A 418 7.83 -15.29 -16.85
CA THR A 418 7.56 -16.69 -16.48
C THR A 418 6.18 -16.88 -15.84
N ILE A 419 5.61 -15.84 -15.27
CA ILE A 419 4.34 -15.87 -14.55
C ILE A 419 3.15 -15.71 -15.52
N LEU A 420 3.23 -14.75 -16.43
CA LEU A 420 2.10 -14.31 -17.25
C LEU A 420 1.57 -15.37 -18.22
N PRO A 421 2.37 -16.27 -18.82
CA PRO A 421 1.83 -17.35 -19.68
C PRO A 421 0.77 -18.18 -18.97
N HIS A 422 0.92 -18.39 -17.67
CA HIS A 422 0.03 -19.24 -16.86
C HIS A 422 -1.15 -18.49 -16.27
N LEU A 423 -1.02 -17.17 -15.99
CA LEU A 423 -2.04 -16.42 -15.26
C LEU A 423 -2.93 -15.56 -16.14
N VAL A 424 -2.41 -15.00 -17.24
CA VAL A 424 -3.21 -14.17 -18.16
C VAL A 424 -4.38 -14.96 -18.80
N PRO A 425 -4.23 -16.24 -19.19
CA PRO A 425 -5.35 -17.03 -19.70
C PRO A 425 -6.51 -17.22 -18.70
N LEU A 426 -6.22 -17.18 -17.40
CA LEU A 426 -7.23 -17.34 -16.35
C LEU A 426 -8.09 -16.08 -16.13
N LEU A 427 -7.72 -14.95 -16.74
CA LEU A 427 -8.45 -13.70 -16.61
C LEU A 427 -9.61 -13.62 -17.58
N ARG A 428 -10.70 -13.03 -17.14
CA ARG A 428 -11.81 -12.67 -18.04
C ARG A 428 -11.42 -11.52 -18.99
N GLY A 429 -12.12 -11.36 -20.09
CA GLY A 429 -11.96 -10.19 -20.95
C GLY A 429 -12.27 -8.89 -20.22
N GLY A 430 -11.43 -7.88 -20.39
CA GLY A 430 -11.50 -6.59 -19.70
C GLY A 430 -10.86 -6.56 -18.31
N ALA A 431 -10.32 -7.68 -17.80
CA ALA A 431 -9.66 -7.73 -16.51
C ALA A 431 -8.34 -6.93 -16.52
N PRO A 432 -8.09 -6.05 -15.55
CA PRO A 432 -6.84 -5.35 -15.42
C PRO A 432 -5.73 -6.25 -14.89
N VAL A 433 -4.50 -5.93 -15.30
CA VAL A 433 -3.26 -6.53 -14.82
C VAL A 433 -2.39 -5.42 -14.25
N ALA A 434 -1.91 -5.58 -13.02
CA ALA A 434 -0.97 -4.65 -12.37
C ALA A 434 0.21 -5.43 -11.79
N ILE A 435 1.44 -5.09 -12.20
CA ILE A 435 2.67 -5.78 -11.80
C ILE A 435 3.64 -4.77 -11.25
N TYR A 436 4.06 -4.98 -10.01
CA TYR A 436 5.07 -4.17 -9.37
C TYR A 436 6.48 -4.75 -9.58
N SER A 437 7.43 -3.87 -9.82
CA SER A 437 8.88 -4.18 -9.76
C SER A 437 9.63 -2.99 -9.16
N PRO A 438 10.66 -3.22 -8.31
CA PRO A 438 11.53 -2.15 -7.83
C PRO A 438 12.32 -1.48 -8.96
N ASN A 439 12.61 -2.21 -10.03
CA ASN A 439 13.38 -1.77 -11.18
C ASN A 439 12.51 -1.68 -12.44
N VAL A 440 12.87 -0.79 -13.35
CA VAL A 440 12.10 -0.54 -14.57
C VAL A 440 12.38 -1.58 -15.67
N GLU A 441 13.57 -2.16 -15.70
CA GLU A 441 14.07 -3.01 -16.78
C GLU A 441 13.19 -4.26 -17.04
N PRO A 442 12.77 -5.04 -16.02
CA PRO A 442 11.89 -6.17 -16.26
C PRO A 442 10.55 -5.75 -16.86
N LEU A 443 10.04 -4.59 -16.45
CA LEU A 443 8.74 -4.09 -16.92
C LEU A 443 8.82 -3.49 -18.33
N THR A 444 9.94 -2.89 -18.71
CA THR A 444 10.14 -2.41 -20.10
C THR A 444 10.29 -3.57 -21.07
N ARG A 445 11.00 -4.64 -20.68
CA ARG A 445 11.05 -5.89 -21.45
C ARG A 445 9.67 -6.50 -21.62
N LEU A 446 8.88 -6.50 -20.55
CA LEU A 446 7.50 -6.96 -20.58
C LEU A 446 6.63 -6.09 -21.49
N ALA A 447 6.76 -4.77 -21.42
CA ALA A 447 6.01 -3.84 -22.27
C ALA A 447 6.35 -4.02 -23.76
N ASP A 448 7.61 -4.32 -24.09
CA ASP A 448 8.03 -4.64 -25.45
C ASP A 448 7.32 -5.88 -25.98
N CYS A 449 7.16 -6.93 -25.17
CA CYS A 449 6.45 -8.15 -25.57
C CYS A 449 5.00 -7.87 -26.03
N TYR A 450 4.37 -6.83 -25.52
CA TYR A 450 3.02 -6.41 -25.87
C TYR A 450 2.99 -5.14 -26.76
N SER A 451 4.12 -4.75 -27.35
CA SER A 451 4.21 -3.59 -28.22
C SER A 451 3.37 -3.76 -29.49
N THR A 452 3.01 -2.64 -30.11
CA THR A 452 2.22 -2.64 -31.36
C THR A 452 2.97 -3.34 -32.50
N SER A 453 4.30 -3.17 -32.57
CA SER A 453 5.13 -3.84 -33.58
C SER A 453 5.16 -5.35 -33.42
N ARG A 454 5.36 -5.85 -32.19
CA ARG A 454 5.31 -7.29 -31.92
C ARG A 454 3.94 -7.90 -32.19
N ARG A 455 2.88 -7.20 -31.82
CA ARG A 455 1.51 -7.60 -32.09
C ARG A 455 1.23 -7.69 -33.58
N ALA A 456 1.64 -6.67 -34.34
CA ALA A 456 1.48 -6.67 -35.79
C ALA A 456 2.23 -7.83 -36.46
N ALA A 457 3.48 -8.10 -36.04
CA ALA A 457 4.27 -9.21 -36.54
C ALA A 457 3.64 -10.58 -36.21
N PHE A 458 3.16 -10.76 -34.99
CA PHE A 458 2.49 -12.00 -34.55
C PHE A 458 1.20 -12.28 -35.33
N VAL A 459 0.41 -11.23 -35.63
CA VAL A 459 -0.84 -11.35 -36.41
C VAL A 459 -0.56 -11.59 -37.90
N ALA A 460 0.51 -11.00 -38.45
CA ALA A 460 0.90 -11.16 -39.84
C ALA A 460 1.43 -12.58 -40.15
N ALA A 461 2.15 -13.17 -39.20
CA ALA A 461 2.71 -14.52 -39.31
C ALA A 461 2.41 -15.32 -38.04
N PRO A 462 1.14 -15.72 -37.82
CA PRO A 462 0.81 -16.47 -36.62
C PRO A 462 1.56 -17.81 -36.60
N PRO A 463 2.00 -18.28 -35.45
CA PRO A 463 2.63 -19.59 -35.33
C PRO A 463 1.70 -20.68 -35.87
N ALA A 464 2.26 -21.64 -36.59
CA ALA A 464 1.48 -22.62 -37.37
C ALA A 464 0.70 -23.64 -36.51
N GLU A 465 1.04 -23.80 -35.24
CA GLU A 465 0.43 -24.81 -34.35
C GLU A 465 0.29 -24.26 -32.92
N GLY A 466 -0.87 -24.42 -32.32
CA GLY A 466 -1.11 -24.25 -30.90
C GLY A 466 -2.35 -23.43 -30.54
N ASP A 467 -2.83 -23.63 -29.32
CA ASP A 467 -3.84 -22.79 -28.69
C ASP A 467 -3.22 -21.41 -28.43
N LEU A 468 -3.65 -20.40 -29.17
CA LEU A 468 -3.17 -19.03 -29.04
C LEU A 468 -3.44 -18.44 -27.65
N THR A 469 -4.41 -18.96 -26.91
CA THR A 469 -4.71 -18.53 -25.55
C THR A 469 -3.68 -19.07 -24.56
N ASN A 470 -3.27 -20.34 -24.74
CA ASN A 470 -2.27 -21.02 -23.92
C ASN A 470 -0.92 -21.12 -24.65
N TRP A 471 -0.51 -20.02 -25.25
CA TRP A 471 0.74 -19.93 -26.01
C TRP A 471 1.96 -20.27 -25.15
N PRO A 472 2.75 -21.32 -25.49
CA PRO A 472 3.90 -21.75 -24.67
C PRO A 472 5.09 -20.80 -24.72
N GLY A 473 5.10 -19.87 -25.68
CA GLY A 473 6.23 -18.99 -25.95
C GLY A 473 7.26 -19.60 -26.91
N ASN A 474 8.01 -18.73 -27.60
CA ASN A 474 9.21 -19.04 -28.35
C ASN A 474 10.23 -17.90 -28.21
N GLU A 475 11.39 -17.99 -28.86
CA GLU A 475 12.43 -16.96 -28.78
C GLU A 475 11.95 -15.59 -29.30
N ASP A 476 11.18 -15.56 -30.38
CA ASP A 476 10.65 -14.34 -30.97
C ASP A 476 9.48 -13.75 -30.18
N PHE A 477 8.62 -14.62 -29.69
CA PHE A 477 7.40 -14.27 -28.94
C PHE A 477 7.34 -15.05 -27.63
N PRO A 478 8.04 -14.61 -26.60
CA PRO A 478 8.00 -15.28 -25.28
C PRO A 478 6.60 -15.24 -24.65
N LEU A 479 5.79 -14.26 -25.05
CA LEU A 479 4.39 -14.12 -24.67
C LEU A 479 3.52 -13.90 -25.91
N ASN A 480 2.25 -14.27 -25.82
CA ASN A 480 1.29 -13.90 -26.86
C ASN A 480 0.96 -12.40 -26.77
N PRO A 481 1.41 -11.57 -27.74
CA PRO A 481 1.25 -10.12 -27.67
C PRO A 481 -0.20 -9.63 -27.85
N THR A 482 -1.13 -10.52 -28.23
CA THR A 482 -2.53 -10.16 -28.45
C THR A 482 -3.38 -10.25 -27.18
N LEU A 483 -2.85 -10.83 -26.10
CA LEU A 483 -3.64 -11.09 -24.89
C LEU A 483 -3.78 -9.89 -23.97
N LEU A 484 -2.86 -8.91 -24.01
CA LEU A 484 -2.94 -7.67 -23.25
C LEU A 484 -2.90 -6.45 -24.18
N LEU A 485 -3.78 -5.49 -23.93
CA LEU A 485 -3.81 -4.18 -24.58
C LEU A 485 -3.66 -3.04 -23.58
N GLY A 486 -3.33 -1.85 -24.10
CA GLY A 486 -3.21 -0.64 -23.28
C GLY A 486 -2.09 -0.76 -22.26
N VAL A 487 -0.99 -1.45 -22.60
CA VAL A 487 0.13 -1.64 -21.70
C VAL A 487 0.87 -0.33 -21.45
N GLY A 488 1.29 -0.13 -20.21
CA GLY A 488 2.08 1.03 -19.80
C GLY A 488 2.92 0.71 -18.58
N VAL A 489 3.97 1.50 -18.36
CA VAL A 489 4.78 1.47 -17.14
C VAL A 489 4.70 2.82 -16.48
N GLN A 490 4.39 2.82 -15.19
CA GLN A 490 4.15 4.02 -14.42
C GLN A 490 4.93 3.96 -13.11
N THR A 491 5.17 5.13 -12.52
CA THR A 491 5.73 5.27 -11.19
C THR A 491 5.01 6.38 -10.43
N SER A 492 5.07 6.32 -9.12
CA SER A 492 4.58 7.38 -8.23
C SER A 492 5.58 7.60 -7.12
N ARG A 493 5.92 8.84 -6.84
CA ARG A 493 6.86 9.20 -5.80
C ARG A 493 6.35 10.37 -4.98
N VAL A 494 6.00 10.10 -3.73
CA VAL A 494 5.74 11.13 -2.72
C VAL A 494 7.05 11.47 -2.01
N ARG A 495 7.36 12.76 -1.89
CA ARG A 495 8.55 13.25 -1.19
C ARG A 495 8.15 14.11 -0.01
N GLU A 496 8.74 13.86 1.13
CA GLU A 496 8.60 14.71 2.30
C GLU A 496 9.44 15.96 2.15
N TRP A 497 8.94 17.07 2.71
CA TRP A 497 9.61 18.35 2.72
C TRP A 497 9.93 18.77 4.14
N GLN A 498 11.11 19.31 4.35
CA GLN A 498 11.43 20.03 5.56
C GLN A 498 11.05 21.49 5.36
N VAL A 499 10.22 22.00 6.27
CA VAL A 499 9.83 23.41 6.30
C VAL A 499 10.35 24.02 7.59
N LEU A 500 11.24 24.99 7.46
CA LEU A 500 11.80 25.75 8.58
C LEU A 500 11.81 27.23 8.17
N PRO A 501 11.85 28.17 9.14
CA PRO A 501 11.90 29.61 8.85
C PRO A 501 12.99 29.95 7.83
N GLY A 502 12.60 30.60 6.74
CA GLY A 502 13.49 31.00 5.65
C GLY A 502 14.05 29.87 4.79
N ARG A 503 13.67 28.59 5.00
CA ARG A 503 14.21 27.48 4.22
C ARG A 503 13.24 26.32 4.09
N THR A 504 12.86 26.01 2.86
CA THR A 504 12.03 24.86 2.52
C THR A 504 12.73 24.02 1.45
N HIS A 505 12.94 22.75 1.69
CA HIS A 505 13.57 21.84 0.73
C HIS A 505 13.07 20.40 0.90
N PRO A 506 13.11 19.56 -0.16
CA PRO A 506 12.80 18.15 -0.03
C PRO A 506 13.77 17.47 0.94
N LEU A 507 13.23 16.55 1.76
CA LEU A 507 14.07 15.72 2.61
C LEU A 507 14.87 14.74 1.75
N MET A 508 16.17 14.73 1.97
CA MET A 508 17.07 13.72 1.41
C MET A 508 16.97 12.48 2.29
N THR A 509 16.27 11.46 1.81
CA THR A 509 16.21 10.18 2.51
C THR A 509 17.36 9.29 2.06
N SER A 510 18.15 8.81 3.01
CA SER A 510 19.19 7.82 2.78
C SER A 510 18.66 6.37 2.76
N ARG A 511 17.38 6.19 3.05
CA ARG A 511 16.71 4.89 3.15
C ARG A 511 15.63 4.75 2.08
N GLY A 512 15.31 3.52 1.71
CA GLY A 512 14.30 3.18 0.74
C GLY A 512 14.74 3.56 -0.67
N GLY A 513 15.59 2.73 -1.29
CA GLY A 513 16.33 3.06 -2.50
C GLY A 513 15.54 3.04 -3.79
N ALA A 514 14.67 2.05 -3.98
CA ALA A 514 13.98 1.86 -5.26
C ALA A 514 12.92 2.92 -5.52
N GLU A 515 12.83 3.39 -6.77
CA GLU A 515 11.71 4.25 -7.22
C GLU A 515 10.40 3.44 -7.20
N GLY A 516 10.45 2.20 -7.68
CA GLY A 516 9.28 1.34 -7.82
C GLY A 516 8.43 1.69 -9.03
N TYR A 517 8.10 0.68 -9.82
CA TYR A 517 7.39 0.84 -11.08
C TYR A 517 6.22 -0.13 -11.15
N VAL A 518 5.16 0.26 -11.83
CA VAL A 518 3.97 -0.56 -12.03
C VAL A 518 3.72 -0.71 -13.52
N PHE A 519 3.78 -1.95 -14.01
CA PHE A 519 3.27 -2.30 -15.32
C PHE A 519 1.76 -2.47 -15.24
N THR A 520 1.05 -1.95 -16.22
CA THR A 520 -0.40 -2.07 -16.33
C THR A 520 -0.79 -2.59 -17.70
N GLY A 521 -1.91 -3.30 -17.78
CA GLY A 521 -2.47 -3.79 -19.03
C GLY A 521 -3.90 -4.28 -18.83
N THR A 522 -4.62 -4.49 -19.91
CA THR A 522 -5.99 -5.01 -19.88
C THR A 522 -6.08 -6.31 -20.67
N ARG A 523 -6.65 -7.34 -20.07
CA ARG A 523 -6.89 -8.63 -20.73
C ARG A 523 -7.86 -8.48 -21.89
N VAL A 524 -7.48 -9.02 -23.05
CA VAL A 524 -8.32 -9.08 -24.24
C VAL A 524 -8.46 -10.51 -24.69
N ILE A 525 -9.67 -10.90 -25.07
CA ILE A 525 -9.94 -12.18 -25.68
C ILE A 525 -9.87 -11.96 -27.19
N PRO A 526 -8.86 -12.52 -27.89
CA PRO A 526 -8.76 -12.41 -29.33
C PRO A 526 -9.98 -13.00 -30.00
N VAL A 527 -10.53 -12.34 -31.01
CA VAL A 527 -11.65 -12.85 -31.80
C VAL A 527 -11.07 -13.69 -32.93
N GLU A 528 -11.56 -14.92 -33.08
CA GLU A 528 -11.23 -15.78 -34.20
C GLU A 528 -12.02 -15.36 -35.44
N GLY A 529 -11.34 -15.25 -36.59
CA GLY A 529 -11.93 -14.90 -37.88
C GLY A 529 -11.75 -13.44 -38.32
N LYS A 530 -12.23 -13.14 -39.53
CA LYS A 530 -12.18 -11.78 -40.09
C LYS A 530 -13.27 -10.92 -39.43
N VAL A 531 -12.86 -10.01 -38.58
CA VAL A 531 -13.75 -8.96 -38.08
C VAL A 531 -13.56 -7.71 -38.94
N GLU A 532 -14.59 -7.33 -39.69
CA GLU A 532 -14.61 -6.06 -40.42
C GLU A 532 -14.90 -4.93 -39.41
N ALA A 533 -13.88 -4.18 -39.06
CA ALA A 533 -13.98 -3.06 -38.09
C ALA A 533 -14.75 -1.84 -38.65
N ARG A 534 -15.00 -1.80 -39.93
CA ARG A 534 -15.75 -0.72 -40.60
C ARG A 534 -16.86 -1.29 -41.43
N GLY A 535 -18.08 -0.91 -41.12
CA GLY A 535 -19.22 -1.13 -42.01
C GLY A 535 -18.90 -0.52 -43.38
N ASN A 536 -19.19 -1.24 -44.45
CA ASN A 536 -19.12 -0.68 -45.78
C ASN A 536 -20.03 0.56 -45.85
N TYR A 537 -19.45 1.74 -45.99
CA TYR A 537 -20.22 2.92 -46.36
C TYR A 537 -20.90 2.64 -47.67
N LYS A 538 -22.19 2.28 -47.67
CA LYS A 538 -23.01 2.31 -48.88
C LYS A 538 -23.00 3.74 -49.35
N ARG A 539 -22.23 4.01 -50.42
CA ARG A 539 -22.40 5.25 -51.18
C ARG A 539 -23.89 5.34 -51.52
N ARG A 540 -24.57 6.35 -51.01
CA ARG A 540 -25.92 6.72 -51.43
C ARG A 540 -25.88 6.82 -52.93
N LYS A 541 -26.50 5.90 -53.68
CA LYS A 541 -26.80 6.10 -55.10
C LYS A 541 -27.72 7.33 -55.15
N THR A 542 -27.23 8.41 -55.58
CA THR A 542 -28.06 9.51 -56.07
C THR A 542 -28.69 8.98 -57.34
N ASP A 543 -29.98 8.68 -57.30
CA ASP A 543 -30.78 8.33 -58.47
C ASP A 543 -30.68 9.44 -59.48
N GLY A 544 -30.43 9.08 -60.72
CA GLY A 544 -30.09 9.88 -61.82
C GLY A 544 -31.12 10.95 -62.19
N ALA A 545 -30.61 12.12 -62.51
CA ALA A 545 -31.23 13.02 -63.45
C ALA A 545 -30.36 13.04 -64.70
N LYS A 546 -31.02 12.82 -65.83
CA LYS A 546 -30.49 12.75 -67.19
C LYS A 546 -29.94 14.10 -67.64
N SER A 547 -28.92 14.02 -68.48
CA SER A 547 -28.59 14.84 -69.65
C SER A 547 -28.23 16.32 -69.45
N GLY A 548 -27.08 16.66 -69.98
CA GLY A 548 -26.73 18.04 -70.39
C GLY A 548 -25.23 18.26 -70.41
N GLU A 549 -24.70 18.24 -71.59
CA GLU A 549 -23.46 18.79 -72.15
C GLU A 549 -22.53 19.63 -71.27
N GLY A 550 -21.27 19.29 -71.36
CA GLY A 550 -20.09 20.13 -71.47
C GLY A 550 -19.91 21.28 -70.49
N SER A 551 -19.01 21.12 -69.52
CA SER A 551 -18.12 22.22 -69.17
C SER A 551 -16.98 21.66 -68.28
N THR A 552 -15.79 21.85 -68.83
CA THR A 552 -14.52 21.67 -68.08
C THR A 552 -14.48 22.67 -66.92
N ALA A 553 -14.56 22.18 -65.72
CA ALA A 553 -14.26 22.95 -64.52
C ALA A 553 -13.14 22.25 -63.75
N GLN A 554 -12.03 22.94 -63.69
CA GLN A 554 -10.84 22.60 -62.92
C GLN A 554 -11.19 22.50 -61.44
N THR A 555 -10.77 21.40 -60.83
CA THR A 555 -10.81 21.17 -59.39
C THR A 555 -9.72 22.02 -58.75
N PRO A 556 -10.02 22.86 -57.75
CA PRO A 556 -8.96 23.53 -56.98
C PRO A 556 -8.27 22.54 -56.07
N ALA A 557 -6.96 22.50 -56.17
CA ALA A 557 -6.08 21.77 -55.26
C ALA A 557 -6.22 22.32 -53.83
N VAL A 558 -6.56 21.44 -52.89
CA VAL A 558 -6.48 21.73 -51.46
C VAL A 558 -5.01 21.78 -51.09
N GLN A 559 -4.52 22.95 -50.77
CA GLN A 559 -3.20 23.18 -50.21
C GLN A 559 -3.19 22.61 -48.77
N THR A 560 -2.34 21.65 -48.53
CA THR A 560 -1.90 21.26 -47.19
C THR A 560 -1.04 22.37 -46.59
N PRO A 561 -1.22 22.77 -45.34
CA PRO A 561 -0.34 23.77 -44.72
C PRO A 561 1.04 23.15 -44.49
N ASN A 562 2.05 23.84 -44.99
CA ASN A 562 3.46 23.57 -44.73
C ASN A 562 3.74 23.60 -43.23
N VAL A 563 4.27 22.50 -42.72
CA VAL A 563 4.97 22.47 -41.45
C VAL A 563 6.28 23.22 -41.64
N ILE A 564 6.45 24.29 -40.89
CA ILE A 564 7.70 25.03 -40.79
C ILE A 564 8.70 24.15 -40.04
N GLU A 565 9.67 23.61 -40.78
CA GLU A 565 10.91 23.12 -40.20
C GLU A 565 11.69 24.33 -39.68
N GLN A 566 11.74 24.49 -38.38
CA GLN A 566 12.73 25.35 -37.74
C GLN A 566 14.02 24.58 -37.58
N ASN A 567 15.02 24.93 -38.39
CA ASN A 567 16.41 24.58 -38.20
C ASN A 567 16.89 25.06 -36.83
N ILE A 568 17.31 24.10 -36.00
CA ILE A 568 18.12 24.33 -34.80
C ILE A 568 19.54 23.89 -35.18
N ASP A 569 20.23 24.73 -35.90
CA ASP A 569 21.68 24.79 -35.94
C ASP A 569 22.09 26.24 -35.67
N ASP A 570 22.92 26.38 -34.65
CA ASP A 570 23.65 27.56 -34.17
C ASP A 570 23.29 28.00 -32.75
N VAL A 571 23.85 27.30 -31.75
CA VAL A 571 24.54 27.90 -30.62
C VAL A 571 25.55 26.88 -30.08
N VAL A 572 26.71 26.84 -30.67
CA VAL A 572 27.96 26.39 -30.04
C VAL A 572 28.79 27.64 -29.83
N MET A 573 29.22 27.81 -28.65
CA MET A 573 30.46 28.44 -28.15
C MET A 573 30.24 29.14 -26.81
N GLY A 574 30.75 28.53 -25.78
CA GLY A 574 31.88 29.09 -25.06
C GLY A 574 31.54 29.58 -23.67
N GLN A 575 31.95 28.84 -22.68
CA GLN A 575 32.93 29.34 -21.70
C GLN A 575 33.23 28.27 -20.64
N ASP A 576 34.47 27.80 -20.73
CA ASP A 576 35.17 27.17 -19.61
C ASP A 576 35.24 28.15 -18.45
N VAL A 577 34.90 27.68 -17.26
CA VAL A 577 35.44 28.18 -15.98
C VAL A 577 35.68 27.01 -15.07
N ASP A 578 36.96 26.68 -14.88
CA ASP A 578 37.51 25.97 -13.77
C ASP A 578 37.05 26.56 -12.42
N ILE A 579 36.60 25.76 -11.49
CA ILE A 579 37.13 25.50 -10.13
C ILE A 579 36.28 24.41 -9.48
#